data_68d04aa10340e2da350340940f25ae35
#
_entry.id   68d04aa10340e2da350340940f25ae35
#
_cell.length_a   1.000
_cell.length_b   1.000
_cell.length_c   1.000
_cell.angle_alpha   90.00
_cell.angle_beta   90.00
_cell.angle_gamma   90.00
#
_symmetry.space_group_name_H-M   'P 1'
#
loop_
_entity.id
_entity.type
_entity.pdbx_description
1 polymer ?
#
loop_
_entity_poly.entity_id
_entity_poly.type
_entity_poly.pdbx_seq_one_letter_code
_entity_poly.pdbx_strand_id
1 'polypeptide(L)'
;MKKRGPLLAAFCIPLLITLIICVNREIYPFGDQCMLHIDMYHQYCPFFTELMEKLKTGGSPFYSWNIGLGADFVSLYAYYLASPLNWLLILWPRGYVIEFMTVLSILKIALSGLTFTYYLGEHFHVWQDAGNAAAVTRTEKKTAVRLPADVASYAAALCGAAYALCAFMAAYAWNLMWTDCMVLAPLVILGLERLIRDNRPGLYYVSLAVCILSNYYISIMICIFLVLWFLLYWMEHRASGYRAWIRFAWYSLLAGATGAVLILPTAKVLSLSGASGISFPETMEWYFNIVSELARSLLAVDVYTGDSHWPNLYCGIFALFLLFLYVWNRAVPWKKKLPRLALVVFFWLSFSNNMLDFIWH
;
A
#
# COMPACT_ATOMS: atom_id res chain seq x y z
N MET A 1 -27.50 2.50 -1.21
CA MET A 1 -27.42 1.67 0.01
C MET A 1 -26.50 0.46 -0.12
N LYS A 2 -26.36 -0.17 -1.29
CA LYS A 2 -25.58 -1.43 -1.50
C LYS A 2 -24.08 -1.38 -1.20
N LYS A 3 -23.43 -0.20 -1.25
CA LYS A 3 -21.98 -0.05 -0.99
C LYS A 3 -21.62 0.05 0.51
N ARG A 4 -22.51 0.59 1.34
CA ARG A 4 -22.18 0.99 2.73
C ARG A 4 -21.87 -0.21 3.64
N GLY A 5 -22.69 -1.25 3.59
CA GLY A 5 -22.52 -2.43 4.43
C GLY A 5 -21.16 -3.14 4.21
N PRO A 6 -20.81 -3.53 2.97
CA PRO A 6 -19.52 -4.16 2.68
C PRO A 6 -18.31 -3.29 3.00
N LEU A 7 -18.37 -1.96 2.73
CA LEU A 7 -17.28 -1.05 3.08
C LEU A 7 -17.12 -0.90 4.60
N LEU A 8 -18.25 -0.82 5.33
CA LEU A 8 -18.21 -0.80 6.79
C LEU A 8 -17.65 -2.12 7.34
N ALA A 9 -18.06 -3.27 6.80
CA ALA A 9 -17.51 -4.56 7.20
C ALA A 9 -16.00 -4.64 6.96
N ALA A 10 -15.53 -4.17 5.80
CA ALA A 10 -14.11 -4.16 5.44
C ALA A 10 -13.25 -3.27 6.35
N PHE A 11 -13.82 -2.22 6.90
CA PHE A 11 -13.18 -1.36 7.91
C PHE A 11 -13.27 -1.99 9.31
N CYS A 12 -14.46 -2.43 9.71
CA CYS A 12 -14.70 -2.90 11.08
C CYS A 12 -14.05 -4.26 11.39
N ILE A 13 -13.95 -5.17 10.40
CA ILE A 13 -13.34 -6.48 10.65
C ILE A 13 -11.87 -6.36 11.07
N PRO A 14 -10.97 -5.69 10.29
CA PRO A 14 -9.60 -5.49 10.71
C PRO A 14 -9.49 -4.66 11.99
N LEU A 15 -10.33 -3.63 12.15
CA LEU A 15 -10.39 -2.82 13.35
C LEU A 15 -10.67 -3.69 14.61
N LEU A 16 -11.71 -4.51 14.57
CA LEU A 16 -12.10 -5.36 15.70
C LEU A 16 -11.03 -6.42 16.00
N ILE A 17 -10.45 -7.04 14.97
CA ILE A 17 -9.37 -8.02 15.16
C ILE A 17 -8.15 -7.37 15.83
N THR A 18 -7.72 -6.19 15.37
CA THR A 18 -6.59 -5.48 15.98
C THR A 18 -6.90 -5.02 17.39
N LEU A 19 -8.13 -4.58 17.68
CA LEU A 19 -8.56 -4.26 19.05
C LEU A 19 -8.57 -5.50 19.96
N ILE A 20 -9.03 -6.66 19.48
CA ILE A 20 -8.97 -7.92 20.22
C ILE A 20 -7.51 -8.30 20.53
N ILE A 21 -6.60 -8.10 19.57
CA ILE A 21 -5.16 -8.30 19.81
C ILE A 21 -4.66 -7.35 20.91
N CYS A 22 -5.05 -6.06 20.86
CA CYS A 22 -4.68 -5.10 21.89
C CYS A 22 -5.19 -5.51 23.28
N VAL A 23 -6.43 -5.99 23.39
CA VAL A 23 -6.98 -6.52 24.66
C VAL A 23 -6.16 -7.72 25.16
N ASN A 24 -5.90 -8.70 24.28
CA ASN A 24 -5.17 -9.91 24.66
C ASN A 24 -3.69 -9.65 25.01
N ARG A 25 -3.13 -8.56 24.50
CA ARG A 25 -1.74 -8.15 24.75
C ARG A 25 -1.63 -7.07 25.81
N GLU A 26 -2.72 -6.74 26.47
CA GLU A 26 -2.77 -5.70 27.52
C GLU A 26 -2.22 -4.34 27.03
N ILE A 27 -2.40 -4.02 25.74
CA ILE A 27 -1.95 -2.76 25.16
C ILE A 27 -2.93 -1.66 25.58
N TYR A 28 -2.38 -0.51 26.00
CA TYR A 28 -3.17 0.66 26.37
C TYR A 28 -4.25 0.98 25.31
N PRO A 29 -5.48 1.29 25.69
CA PRO A 29 -6.04 1.54 27.05
C PRO A 29 -6.50 0.28 27.81
N PHE A 30 -6.21 -0.90 27.32
CA PHE A 30 -6.67 -2.17 27.89
C PHE A 30 -5.71 -2.77 28.94
N GLY A 31 -4.53 -2.16 29.12
CA GLY A 31 -3.50 -2.53 30.07
C GLY A 31 -2.31 -1.58 30.00
N ASP A 32 -1.17 -1.98 30.57
CA ASP A 32 0.02 -1.14 30.73
C ASP A 32 1.08 -1.35 29.64
N GLN A 33 0.78 -2.21 28.64
CA GLN A 33 1.71 -2.47 27.55
C GLN A 33 1.54 -1.45 26.41
N CYS A 34 2.54 -1.35 25.52
CA CYS A 34 2.49 -0.50 24.33
C CYS A 34 2.84 -1.27 23.06
N MET A 35 2.45 -0.73 21.89
CA MET A 35 2.77 -1.32 20.59
C MET A 35 4.17 -0.97 20.06
N LEU A 36 5.04 -0.43 20.91
CA LEU A 36 6.38 -0.05 20.44
C LEU A 36 7.19 -1.30 20.04
N HIS A 37 7.73 -1.26 18.84
CA HIS A 37 8.52 -2.35 18.27
C HIS A 37 9.73 -1.77 17.53
N ILE A 38 10.91 -2.38 17.70
CA ILE A 38 12.16 -1.99 17.05
C ILE A 38 12.39 -0.46 17.18
N ASP A 39 12.45 0.25 16.05
CA ASP A 39 12.75 1.68 15.97
C ASP A 39 11.62 2.61 16.50
N MET A 40 10.47 2.08 16.79
CA MET A 40 9.36 2.91 17.27
C MET A 40 9.71 3.64 18.56
N TYR A 41 10.48 3.02 19.48
CA TYR A 41 10.89 3.64 20.73
C TYR A 41 12.04 4.62 20.52
N HIS A 42 13.11 4.18 19.86
CA HIS A 42 14.34 4.95 19.73
C HIS A 42 14.24 6.08 18.70
N GLN A 43 13.44 5.91 17.68
CA GLN A 43 13.36 6.80 16.52
C GLN A 43 11.98 7.47 16.40
N TYR A 44 10.91 6.67 16.22
CA TYR A 44 9.64 7.25 15.80
C TYR A 44 8.98 8.03 16.94
N CYS A 45 9.01 7.54 18.17
CA CYS A 45 8.42 8.24 19.31
C CYS A 45 9.05 9.62 19.53
N PRO A 46 10.40 9.79 19.55
CA PRO A 46 11.03 11.10 19.56
C PRO A 46 10.66 11.99 18.36
N PHE A 47 10.58 11.43 17.15
CA PHE A 47 10.25 12.21 15.96
C PHE A 47 8.79 12.71 15.98
N PHE A 48 7.85 11.86 16.39
CA PHE A 48 6.46 12.25 16.58
C PHE A 48 6.28 13.28 17.71
N THR A 49 7.07 13.17 18.79
CA THR A 49 7.10 14.15 19.87
C THR A 49 7.58 15.51 19.37
N GLU A 50 8.66 15.53 18.59
CA GLU A 50 9.18 16.76 17.99
C GLU A 50 8.18 17.38 17.02
N LEU A 51 7.52 16.56 16.19
CA LEU A 51 6.46 17.04 15.30
C LEU A 51 5.31 17.65 16.09
N MET A 52 4.85 16.99 17.17
CA MET A 52 3.79 17.50 18.03
C MET A 52 4.16 18.87 18.63
N GLU A 53 5.37 19.01 19.15
CA GLU A 53 5.81 20.29 19.72
C GLU A 53 5.87 21.37 18.64
N LYS A 54 6.44 21.10 17.47
CA LYS A 54 6.46 22.07 16.35
C LYS A 54 5.08 22.49 15.92
N LEU A 55 4.13 21.56 15.79
CA LEU A 55 2.75 21.85 15.42
C LEU A 55 2.03 22.71 16.48
N LYS A 56 2.30 22.49 17.76
CA LYS A 56 1.63 23.21 18.87
C LYS A 56 2.25 24.55 19.21
N THR A 57 3.57 24.70 18.98
CA THR A 57 4.30 25.94 19.34
C THR A 57 4.62 26.81 18.15
N GLY A 58 4.42 26.34 16.91
CA GLY A 58 4.84 27.06 15.69
C GLY A 58 6.36 27.02 15.49
N GLY A 59 7.05 25.97 15.96
CA GLY A 59 8.48 25.80 15.78
C GLY A 59 8.91 25.68 14.31
N SER A 60 10.18 26.00 14.03
CA SER A 60 10.75 25.93 12.68
C SER A 60 10.53 24.56 12.02
N PRO A 61 9.97 24.46 10.82
CA PRO A 61 9.83 23.21 10.09
C PRO A 61 11.13 22.76 9.43
N PHE A 62 12.17 23.58 9.41
CA PHE A 62 13.40 23.33 8.66
C PHE A 62 14.48 22.62 9.46
N TYR A 63 14.57 22.90 10.77
CA TYR A 63 15.66 22.41 11.61
C TYR A 63 15.16 22.04 13.01
N SER A 64 15.78 21.04 13.64
CA SER A 64 15.56 20.69 15.03
C SER A 64 16.88 20.48 15.76
N TRP A 65 17.00 21.09 16.94
CA TRP A 65 18.09 20.86 17.88
C TRP A 65 17.86 19.65 18.79
N ASN A 66 16.62 19.16 18.84
CA ASN A 66 16.21 18.05 19.72
C ASN A 66 16.49 16.66 19.12
N ILE A 67 17.00 16.60 17.89
CA ILE A 67 17.29 15.36 17.18
C ILE A 67 18.79 15.26 16.94
N GLY A 68 19.43 14.27 17.56
CA GLY A 68 20.88 14.15 17.56
C GLY A 68 21.54 15.40 18.16
N LEU A 69 22.52 15.93 17.49
CA LEU A 69 23.20 17.20 17.83
C LEU A 69 22.67 18.38 16.98
N GLY A 70 21.50 18.22 16.41
CA GLY A 70 20.88 19.12 15.45
C GLY A 70 20.79 18.48 14.06
N ALA A 71 19.59 18.49 13.49
CA ALA A 71 19.33 17.86 12.19
C ALA A 71 18.40 18.68 11.32
N ASP A 72 18.53 18.50 10.00
CA ASP A 72 17.52 18.93 9.03
C ASP A 72 16.19 18.22 9.30
N PHE A 73 15.17 19.02 9.59
CA PHE A 73 13.86 18.44 9.92
C PHE A 73 13.01 18.16 8.69
N VAL A 74 13.30 18.79 7.53
CA VAL A 74 12.52 18.58 6.30
C VAL A 74 12.71 17.17 5.77
N SER A 75 13.94 16.69 5.67
CA SER A 75 14.23 15.33 5.19
C SER A 75 13.75 14.26 6.17
N LEU A 76 13.86 14.51 7.47
CA LEU A 76 13.28 13.64 8.49
C LEU A 76 11.75 13.59 8.38
N TYR A 77 11.09 14.75 8.25
CA TYR A 77 9.65 14.85 8.05
C TYR A 77 9.23 14.12 6.78
N ALA A 78 9.94 14.31 5.67
CA ALA A 78 9.63 13.70 4.38
C ALA A 78 9.64 12.16 4.42
N TYR A 79 10.51 11.56 5.23
CA TYR A 79 10.58 10.10 5.35
C TYR A 79 9.62 9.54 6.40
N TYR A 80 9.62 10.12 7.62
CA TYR A 80 8.97 9.52 8.78
C TYR A 80 7.58 10.11 9.09
N LEU A 81 7.34 11.39 8.78
CA LEU A 81 6.27 12.16 9.42
C LEU A 81 5.26 12.80 8.46
N ALA A 82 5.48 12.69 7.15
CA ALA A 82 4.69 13.44 6.16
C ALA A 82 3.29 12.87 5.90
N SER A 83 2.85 11.85 6.66
CA SER A 83 1.47 11.37 6.62
C SER A 83 0.48 12.49 6.94
N PRO A 84 -0.58 12.68 6.12
CA PRO A 84 -1.64 13.64 6.44
C PRO A 84 -2.30 13.37 7.79
N LEU A 85 -2.37 12.11 8.22
CA LEU A 85 -2.96 11.73 9.50
C LEU A 85 -2.12 12.17 10.70
N ASN A 86 -0.82 12.40 10.52
CA ASN A 86 0.06 12.86 11.60
C ASN A 86 -0.27 14.30 12.06
N TRP A 87 -0.95 15.08 11.21
CA TRP A 87 -1.41 16.41 11.60
C TRP A 87 -2.48 16.39 12.71
N LEU A 88 -3.11 15.25 12.95
CA LEU A 88 -4.01 15.05 14.09
C LEU A 88 -3.28 15.20 15.44
N LEU A 89 -1.95 15.13 15.48
CA LEU A 89 -1.14 15.42 16.66
C LEU A 89 -1.42 16.82 17.25
N ILE A 90 -1.82 17.79 16.44
CA ILE A 90 -2.16 19.13 16.93
C ILE A 90 -3.29 19.10 17.96
N LEU A 91 -4.23 18.15 17.80
CA LEU A 91 -5.37 17.96 18.70
C LEU A 91 -5.07 16.98 19.83
N TRP A 92 -3.97 16.22 19.74
CA TRP A 92 -3.66 15.15 20.69
C TRP A 92 -2.99 15.70 21.96
N PRO A 93 -3.28 15.16 23.16
CA PRO A 93 -2.66 15.62 24.39
C PRO A 93 -1.15 15.37 24.42
N ARG A 94 -0.38 16.32 24.97
CA ARG A 94 1.04 16.10 25.24
C ARG A 94 1.24 14.92 26.21
N GLY A 95 2.32 14.19 26.03
CA GLY A 95 2.65 13.01 26.86
C GLY A 95 2.02 11.69 26.39
N TYR A 96 1.09 11.73 25.41
CA TYR A 96 0.38 10.54 24.90
C TYR A 96 0.75 10.24 23.42
N VAL A 97 2.01 10.43 23.06
CA VAL A 97 2.48 10.19 21.67
C VAL A 97 2.46 8.70 21.32
N ILE A 98 2.78 7.83 22.28
CA ILE A 98 2.81 6.38 22.09
C ILE A 98 1.39 5.86 21.80
N GLU A 99 0.40 6.36 22.55
CA GLU A 99 -1.00 6.03 22.35
C GLU A 99 -1.50 6.55 20.99
N PHE A 100 -1.06 7.73 20.56
CA PHE A 100 -1.34 8.24 19.22
C PHE A 100 -0.81 7.30 18.14
N MET A 101 0.44 6.85 18.26
CA MET A 101 1.07 5.92 17.32
C MET A 101 0.29 4.59 17.27
N THR A 102 -0.18 4.09 18.40
CA THR A 102 -1.03 2.89 18.50
C THR A 102 -2.34 3.08 17.74
N VAL A 103 -3.07 4.17 18.03
CA VAL A 103 -4.33 4.49 17.37
C VAL A 103 -4.13 4.67 15.86
N LEU A 104 -3.05 5.35 15.47
CA LEU A 104 -2.71 5.57 14.07
C LEU A 104 -2.44 4.26 13.32
N SER A 105 -1.71 3.33 13.92
CA SER A 105 -1.45 2.00 13.34
C SER A 105 -2.76 1.24 13.12
N ILE A 106 -3.61 1.14 14.14
CA ILE A 106 -4.91 0.46 14.07
C ILE A 106 -5.80 1.08 13.00
N LEU A 107 -5.86 2.43 12.94
CA LEU A 107 -6.64 3.16 11.96
C LEU A 107 -6.17 2.89 10.53
N LYS A 108 -4.86 2.91 10.27
CA LYS A 108 -4.30 2.66 8.94
C LYS A 108 -4.53 1.22 8.48
N ILE A 109 -4.45 0.24 9.38
CA ILE A 109 -4.81 -1.16 9.09
C ILE A 109 -6.29 -1.23 8.64
N ALA A 110 -7.20 -0.64 9.39
CA ALA A 110 -8.62 -0.63 9.05
C ALA A 110 -8.91 0.11 7.72
N LEU A 111 -8.26 1.25 7.49
CA LEU A 111 -8.39 2.03 6.25
C LEU A 111 -7.87 1.26 5.03
N SER A 112 -6.81 0.45 5.16
CA SER A 112 -6.29 -0.34 4.04
C SER A 112 -7.32 -1.38 3.57
N GLY A 113 -8.04 -2.02 4.49
CA GLY A 113 -9.14 -2.93 4.16
C GLY A 113 -10.28 -2.23 3.42
N LEU A 114 -10.66 -1.04 3.88
CA LEU A 114 -11.70 -0.23 3.26
C LEU A 114 -11.32 0.18 1.84
N THR A 115 -10.12 0.71 1.63
CA THR A 115 -9.68 1.21 0.32
C THR A 115 -9.50 0.08 -0.69
N PHE A 116 -9.00 -1.08 -0.28
CA PHE A 116 -8.88 -2.25 -1.14
C PHE A 116 -10.25 -2.81 -1.53
N THR A 117 -11.20 -2.87 -0.60
CA THR A 117 -12.60 -3.25 -0.90
C THR A 117 -13.24 -2.28 -1.88
N TYR A 118 -13.02 -0.97 -1.69
CA TYR A 118 -13.51 0.05 -2.60
C TYR A 118 -12.93 -0.15 -4.01
N TYR A 119 -11.63 -0.42 -4.11
CA TYR A 119 -10.96 -0.76 -5.37
C TYR A 119 -11.62 -1.96 -6.05
N LEU A 120 -11.75 -3.09 -5.35
CA LEU A 120 -12.34 -4.30 -5.91
C LEU A 120 -13.79 -4.08 -6.39
N GLY A 121 -14.59 -3.39 -5.60
CA GLY A 121 -15.99 -3.11 -5.94
C GLY A 121 -16.16 -2.23 -7.19
N GLU A 122 -15.23 -1.29 -7.42
CA GLU A 122 -15.23 -0.44 -8.60
C GLU A 122 -14.56 -1.14 -9.81
N HIS A 123 -13.49 -1.88 -9.59
CA HIS A 123 -12.78 -2.63 -10.64
C HIS A 123 -13.67 -3.70 -11.28
N PHE A 124 -14.35 -4.49 -10.46
CA PHE A 124 -15.25 -5.55 -10.92
C PHE A 124 -16.71 -5.09 -11.13
N HIS A 125 -16.99 -3.79 -11.01
CA HIS A 125 -18.33 -3.21 -11.17
C HIS A 125 -19.41 -3.89 -10.30
N VAL A 126 -19.02 -4.39 -9.12
CA VAL A 126 -19.89 -5.16 -8.21
C VAL A 126 -21.12 -4.38 -7.77
N TRP A 127 -21.00 -3.04 -7.69
CA TRP A 127 -22.06 -2.16 -7.17
C TRP A 127 -22.95 -1.52 -8.25
N GLN A 128 -22.72 -1.85 -9.51
CA GLN A 128 -23.58 -1.35 -10.60
C GLN A 128 -24.86 -2.18 -10.68
N ASP A 129 -26.00 -1.53 -10.89
CA ASP A 129 -27.29 -2.21 -11.02
C ASP A 129 -27.31 -3.09 -12.29
N ALA A 130 -28.00 -4.23 -12.20
CA ALA A 130 -28.11 -5.21 -13.28
C ALA A 130 -28.64 -4.62 -14.60
N GLY A 131 -29.39 -3.52 -14.54
CA GLY A 131 -29.86 -2.78 -15.71
C GLY A 131 -28.77 -2.09 -16.53
N ASN A 132 -27.77 -1.50 -15.84
CA ASN A 132 -26.63 -0.86 -16.51
C ASN A 132 -25.52 -1.85 -16.86
N ALA A 133 -25.41 -2.95 -16.12
CA ALA A 133 -24.48 -4.03 -16.41
C ALA A 133 -24.76 -4.74 -17.75
N ALA A 134 -26.02 -4.77 -18.20
CA ALA A 134 -26.41 -5.35 -19.49
C ALA A 134 -25.90 -4.54 -20.69
N ALA A 135 -25.68 -3.23 -20.52
CA ALA A 135 -25.14 -2.37 -21.57
C ALA A 135 -23.63 -2.54 -21.76
N VAL A 136 -22.87 -2.78 -20.67
CA VAL A 136 -21.41 -2.96 -20.69
C VAL A 136 -21.01 -4.37 -21.16
N THR A 137 -21.88 -5.37 -20.98
CA THR A 137 -21.57 -6.78 -21.21
C THR A 137 -22.13 -7.37 -22.51
N ARG A 138 -22.59 -6.55 -23.45
CA ARG A 138 -23.04 -7.06 -24.78
C ARG A 138 -21.91 -7.71 -25.58
N THR A 139 -20.64 -7.53 -25.15
CA THR A 139 -19.44 -8.07 -25.83
C THR A 139 -18.83 -9.30 -25.16
N GLU A 140 -19.24 -9.69 -23.94
CA GLU A 140 -18.71 -10.87 -23.27
C GLU A 140 -19.75 -12.00 -23.18
N LYS A 141 -19.36 -13.17 -23.72
CA LYS A 141 -20.20 -14.35 -23.89
C LYS A 141 -20.96 -14.78 -22.62
N LYS A 142 -22.19 -15.24 -22.84
CA LYS A 142 -23.26 -15.73 -21.93
C LYS A 142 -22.90 -16.83 -20.91
N THR A 143 -21.65 -17.12 -20.59
CA THR A 143 -21.22 -18.30 -19.81
C THR A 143 -20.67 -18.01 -18.41
N ALA A 144 -20.63 -16.76 -17.96
CA ALA A 144 -20.15 -16.46 -16.62
C ALA A 144 -21.30 -16.59 -15.60
N VAL A 145 -21.18 -17.51 -14.66
CA VAL A 145 -22.02 -17.58 -13.46
C VAL A 145 -21.79 -16.28 -12.68
N ARG A 146 -22.81 -15.43 -12.57
CA ARG A 146 -22.75 -14.21 -11.78
C ARG A 146 -23.21 -14.52 -10.36
N LEU A 147 -22.34 -14.23 -9.41
CA LEU A 147 -22.72 -14.21 -7.99
C LEU A 147 -23.78 -13.12 -7.76
N PRO A 148 -24.74 -13.34 -6.84
CA PRO A 148 -25.60 -12.27 -6.36
C PRO A 148 -24.75 -11.07 -5.93
N ALA A 149 -25.21 -9.84 -6.21
CA ALA A 149 -24.45 -8.62 -5.96
C ALA A 149 -24.04 -8.47 -4.49
N ASP A 150 -24.87 -8.94 -3.57
CA ASP A 150 -24.56 -8.91 -2.13
C ASP A 150 -23.42 -9.88 -1.79
N VAL A 151 -23.45 -11.10 -2.33
CA VAL A 151 -22.37 -12.09 -2.14
C VAL A 151 -21.05 -11.57 -2.70
N ALA A 152 -21.06 -11.01 -3.91
CA ALA A 152 -19.87 -10.43 -4.53
C ALA A 152 -19.32 -9.23 -3.72
N SER A 153 -20.21 -8.41 -3.16
CA SER A 153 -19.84 -7.25 -2.35
C SER A 153 -19.17 -7.65 -1.03
N TYR A 154 -19.71 -8.66 -0.33
CA TYR A 154 -19.09 -9.17 0.90
C TYR A 154 -17.84 -10.02 0.63
N ALA A 155 -17.76 -10.70 -0.51
CA ALA A 155 -16.51 -11.35 -0.94
C ALA A 155 -15.39 -10.30 -1.15
N ALA A 156 -15.71 -9.16 -1.78
CA ALA A 156 -14.77 -8.05 -1.87
C ALA A 156 -14.36 -7.51 -0.48
N ALA A 157 -15.29 -7.44 0.47
CA ALA A 157 -14.98 -7.02 1.85
C ALA A 157 -14.06 -8.00 2.57
N LEU A 158 -14.24 -9.31 2.38
CA LEU A 158 -13.34 -10.34 2.92
C LEU A 158 -11.93 -10.24 2.31
N CYS A 159 -11.83 -10.00 1.00
CA CYS A 159 -10.56 -9.74 0.35
C CYS A 159 -9.87 -8.46 0.89
N GLY A 160 -10.66 -7.42 1.19
CA GLY A 160 -10.17 -6.21 1.85
C GLY A 160 -9.63 -6.48 3.25
N ALA A 161 -10.34 -7.28 4.05
CA ALA A 161 -9.87 -7.70 5.36
C ALA A 161 -8.57 -8.54 5.26
N ALA A 162 -8.48 -9.45 4.28
CA ALA A 162 -7.28 -10.24 4.04
C ALA A 162 -6.09 -9.36 3.62
N TYR A 163 -6.32 -8.31 2.81
CA TYR A 163 -5.28 -7.32 2.48
C TYR A 163 -4.81 -6.55 3.71
N ALA A 164 -5.73 -6.09 4.56
CA ALA A 164 -5.42 -5.36 5.78
C ALA A 164 -4.69 -6.19 6.83
N LEU A 165 -4.91 -7.51 6.85
CA LEU A 165 -4.35 -8.45 7.82
C LEU A 165 -3.31 -9.39 7.19
N CYS A 166 -2.72 -9.00 6.07
CA CYS A 166 -1.67 -9.78 5.41
C CYS A 166 -0.37 -9.80 6.22
N ALA A 167 0.52 -10.74 5.91
CA ALA A 167 1.80 -10.90 6.61
C ALA A 167 2.69 -9.64 6.51
N PHE A 168 2.63 -8.88 5.41
CA PHE A 168 3.31 -7.59 5.31
C PHE A 168 2.84 -6.61 6.39
N MET A 169 1.52 -6.49 6.59
CA MET A 169 0.98 -5.62 7.64
C MET A 169 1.33 -6.14 9.04
N ALA A 170 1.31 -7.47 9.25
CA ALA A 170 1.71 -8.06 10.52
C ALA A 170 3.20 -7.83 10.83
N ALA A 171 4.07 -7.88 9.81
CA ALA A 171 5.50 -7.66 9.95
C ALA A 171 5.88 -6.18 10.11
N TYR A 172 5.22 -5.28 9.34
CA TYR A 172 5.69 -3.92 9.11
C TYR A 172 4.71 -2.82 9.49
N ALA A 173 3.56 -3.11 10.11
CA ALA A 173 2.62 -2.07 10.55
C ALA A 173 3.21 -1.11 11.61
N TRP A 174 4.29 -1.50 12.25
CA TRP A 174 5.07 -0.63 13.13
C TRP A 174 5.81 0.47 12.36
N ASN A 175 6.12 0.29 11.06
CA ASN A 175 6.61 1.33 10.17
C ASN A 175 5.44 2.22 9.72
N LEU A 176 5.00 3.10 10.61
CA LEU A 176 3.81 3.93 10.42
C LEU A 176 3.83 4.70 9.11
N MET A 177 5.01 5.15 8.66
CA MET A 177 5.18 5.89 7.42
C MET A 177 4.95 5.05 6.15
N TRP A 178 5.13 3.72 6.21
CA TRP A 178 4.90 2.84 5.06
C TRP A 178 3.42 2.49 4.89
N THR A 179 2.68 2.46 5.99
CA THR A 179 1.28 2.03 5.99
C THR A 179 0.33 3.01 5.27
N ASP A 180 0.70 4.29 5.14
CA ASP A 180 -0.04 5.23 4.28
C ASP A 180 -0.07 4.76 2.82
N CYS A 181 1.06 4.25 2.34
CA CYS A 181 1.17 3.73 0.98
C CYS A 181 0.31 2.49 0.78
N MET A 182 0.16 1.63 1.82
CA MET A 182 -0.77 0.50 1.78
C MET A 182 -2.23 0.95 1.70
N VAL A 183 -2.59 2.03 2.38
CA VAL A 183 -3.93 2.63 2.29
C VAL A 183 -4.18 3.24 0.91
N LEU A 184 -3.18 3.90 0.34
CA LEU A 184 -3.32 4.68 -0.89
C LEU A 184 -3.15 3.86 -2.17
N ALA A 185 -2.33 2.79 -2.16
CA ALA A 185 -2.05 1.99 -3.35
C ALA A 185 -3.31 1.50 -4.09
N PRO A 186 -4.36 0.95 -3.42
CA PRO A 186 -5.59 0.58 -4.11
C PRO A 186 -6.29 1.75 -4.80
N LEU A 187 -6.22 2.95 -4.22
CA LEU A 187 -6.83 4.16 -4.79
C LEU A 187 -6.01 4.67 -5.99
N VAL A 188 -4.69 4.59 -5.93
CA VAL A 188 -3.79 4.95 -7.03
C VAL A 188 -4.04 4.04 -8.23
N ILE A 189 -4.11 2.73 -8.00
CA ILE A 189 -4.39 1.73 -9.05
C ILE A 189 -5.76 1.99 -9.68
N LEU A 190 -6.81 2.18 -8.87
CA LEU A 190 -8.15 2.52 -9.36
C LEU A 190 -8.15 3.83 -10.15
N GLY A 191 -7.39 4.82 -9.68
CA GLY A 191 -7.23 6.10 -10.35
C GLY A 191 -6.60 5.94 -11.73
N LEU A 192 -5.56 5.10 -11.85
CA LEU A 192 -4.90 4.77 -13.11
C LEU A 192 -5.87 4.07 -14.08
N GLU A 193 -6.64 3.11 -13.61
CA GLU A 193 -7.65 2.43 -14.42
C GLU A 193 -8.72 3.40 -14.96
N ARG A 194 -9.20 4.31 -14.11
CA ARG A 194 -10.15 5.37 -14.51
C ARG A 194 -9.52 6.37 -15.47
N LEU A 195 -8.24 6.68 -15.32
CA LEU A 195 -7.50 7.53 -16.25
C LEU A 195 -7.45 6.91 -17.65
N ILE A 196 -7.17 5.61 -17.74
CA ILE A 196 -7.07 4.88 -19.01
C ILE A 196 -8.47 4.68 -19.63
N ARG A 197 -9.42 4.18 -18.86
CA ARG A 197 -10.74 3.78 -19.34
C ARG A 197 -11.68 4.96 -19.56
N ASP A 198 -11.75 5.86 -18.57
CA ASP A 198 -12.80 6.88 -18.48
C ASP A 198 -12.27 8.31 -18.73
N ASN A 199 -10.96 8.48 -18.91
CA ASN A 199 -10.28 9.77 -19.00
C ASN A 199 -10.54 10.67 -17.76
N ARG A 200 -10.54 10.06 -16.55
CA ARG A 200 -10.78 10.76 -15.28
C ARG A 200 -9.50 10.77 -14.43
N PRO A 201 -8.70 11.84 -14.50
CA PRO A 201 -7.37 11.87 -13.86
C PRO A 201 -7.39 12.18 -12.35
N GLY A 202 -8.46 12.77 -11.82
CA GLY A 202 -8.46 13.37 -10.48
C GLY A 202 -8.06 12.40 -9.37
N LEU A 203 -8.65 11.18 -9.36
CA LEU A 203 -8.30 10.19 -8.35
C LEU A 203 -6.84 9.74 -8.48
N TYR A 204 -6.36 9.52 -9.71
CA TYR A 204 -4.98 9.11 -9.97
C TYR A 204 -3.99 10.15 -9.46
N TYR A 205 -4.17 11.40 -9.90
CA TYR A 205 -3.29 12.49 -9.53
C TYR A 205 -3.24 12.71 -8.01
N VAL A 206 -4.42 12.85 -7.37
CA VAL A 206 -4.49 13.17 -5.95
C VAL A 206 -3.94 12.03 -5.10
N SER A 207 -4.36 10.78 -5.37
CA SER A 207 -3.90 9.64 -4.56
C SER A 207 -2.41 9.37 -4.73
N LEU A 208 -1.87 9.52 -5.95
CA LEU A 208 -0.44 9.37 -6.20
C LEU A 208 0.38 10.50 -5.56
N ALA A 209 -0.07 11.75 -5.69
CA ALA A 209 0.61 12.89 -5.07
C ALA A 209 0.65 12.76 -3.53
N VAL A 210 -0.48 12.39 -2.91
CA VAL A 210 -0.52 12.15 -1.46
C VAL A 210 0.35 10.96 -1.07
N CYS A 211 0.39 9.89 -1.88
CA CYS A 211 1.25 8.73 -1.66
C CYS A 211 2.73 9.13 -1.65
N ILE A 212 3.18 9.88 -2.65
CA ILE A 212 4.54 10.39 -2.78
C ILE A 212 4.91 11.31 -1.62
N LEU A 213 4.01 12.21 -1.24
CA LEU A 213 4.21 13.11 -0.10
C LEU A 213 4.28 12.35 1.22
N SER A 214 3.46 11.31 1.42
CA SER A 214 3.41 10.54 2.67
C SER A 214 4.67 9.72 2.92
N ASN A 215 5.21 9.10 1.88
CA ASN A 215 6.48 8.36 1.94
C ASN A 215 7.04 8.15 0.53
N TYR A 216 8.10 8.84 0.19
CA TYR A 216 8.72 8.74 -1.13
C TYR A 216 9.33 7.35 -1.41
N TYR A 217 9.86 6.66 -0.39
CA TYR A 217 10.55 5.38 -0.53
C TYR A 217 9.58 4.27 -1.03
N ILE A 218 8.48 4.02 -0.33
CA ILE A 218 7.48 3.04 -0.78
C ILE A 218 6.77 3.51 -2.06
N SER A 219 6.61 4.82 -2.24
CA SER A 219 5.97 5.36 -3.45
C SER A 219 6.77 5.09 -4.72
N ILE A 220 8.10 5.03 -4.67
CA ILE A 220 8.93 4.64 -5.83
C ILE A 220 8.59 3.22 -6.25
N MET A 221 8.48 2.27 -5.31
CA MET A 221 8.07 0.89 -5.58
C MET A 221 6.69 0.84 -6.24
N ILE A 222 5.73 1.63 -5.71
CA ILE A 222 4.39 1.75 -6.30
C ILE A 222 4.48 2.35 -7.72
N CYS A 223 5.30 3.37 -7.96
CA CYS A 223 5.46 3.96 -9.30
C CYS A 223 5.99 2.94 -10.31
N ILE A 224 6.97 2.10 -9.94
CA ILE A 224 7.46 1.01 -10.78
C ILE A 224 6.32 0.02 -11.08
N PHE A 225 5.56 -0.39 -10.05
CA PHE A 225 4.40 -1.25 -10.24
C PHE A 225 3.36 -0.62 -11.18
N LEU A 226 3.11 0.69 -11.06
CA LEU A 226 2.12 1.39 -11.91
C LEU A 226 2.51 1.38 -13.39
N VAL A 227 3.80 1.42 -13.72
CA VAL A 227 4.27 1.28 -15.12
C VAL A 227 3.88 -0.11 -15.66
N LEU A 228 4.14 -1.17 -14.88
CA LEU A 228 3.81 -2.54 -15.27
C LEU A 228 2.28 -2.73 -15.36
N TRP A 229 1.54 -2.19 -14.39
CA TRP A 229 0.07 -2.26 -14.39
C TRP A 229 -0.54 -1.45 -15.52
N PHE A 230 0.02 -0.28 -15.83
CA PHE A 230 -0.39 0.53 -16.98
C PHE A 230 -0.26 -0.25 -18.28
N LEU A 231 0.87 -0.91 -18.51
CA LEU A 231 1.09 -1.72 -19.72
C LEU A 231 0.04 -2.82 -19.84
N LEU A 232 -0.20 -3.58 -18.77
CA LEU A 232 -1.20 -4.64 -18.76
C LEU A 232 -2.61 -4.11 -19.03
N TYR A 233 -3.01 -3.09 -18.31
CA TYR A 233 -4.37 -2.55 -18.40
C TYR A 233 -4.61 -1.85 -19.72
N TRP A 234 -3.62 -1.12 -20.26
CA TRP A 234 -3.70 -0.49 -21.59
C TRP A 234 -3.80 -1.53 -22.70
N MET A 235 -3.07 -2.65 -22.61
CA MET A 235 -3.16 -3.74 -23.60
C MET A 235 -4.58 -4.33 -23.68
N GLU A 236 -5.32 -4.33 -22.58
CA GLU A 236 -6.72 -4.77 -22.53
C GLU A 236 -7.70 -3.70 -23.04
N HIS A 237 -7.34 -2.42 -22.92
CA HIS A 237 -8.15 -1.26 -23.25
C HIS A 237 -7.54 -0.42 -24.38
N ARG A 238 -7.06 -1.08 -25.44
CA ARG A 238 -6.36 -0.44 -26.58
C ARG A 238 -7.14 0.69 -27.27
N ALA A 239 -8.47 0.72 -27.11
CA ALA A 239 -9.32 1.81 -27.61
C ALA A 239 -8.90 3.21 -27.10
N SER A 240 -8.19 3.27 -25.96
CA SER A 240 -7.67 4.53 -25.41
C SER A 240 -6.51 5.14 -26.23
N GLY A 241 -5.90 4.38 -27.14
CA GLY A 241 -4.86 4.83 -28.05
C GLY A 241 -3.61 5.41 -27.36
N TYR A 242 -2.78 6.14 -28.14
CA TYR A 242 -1.54 6.77 -27.62
C TYR A 242 -1.82 7.89 -26.60
N ARG A 243 -3.01 8.48 -26.62
CA ARG A 243 -3.39 9.53 -25.66
C ARG A 243 -3.36 9.06 -24.21
N ALA A 244 -3.59 7.76 -23.94
CA ALA A 244 -3.47 7.19 -22.60
C ALA A 244 -2.03 7.29 -22.08
N TRP A 245 -1.02 7.08 -22.92
CA TRP A 245 0.40 7.22 -22.58
C TRP A 245 0.76 8.65 -22.21
N ILE A 246 0.31 9.62 -23.00
CA ILE A 246 0.56 11.04 -22.72
C ILE A 246 -0.08 11.43 -21.38
N ARG A 247 -1.34 11.01 -21.14
CA ARG A 247 -2.03 11.30 -19.88
C ARG A 247 -1.35 10.63 -18.68
N PHE A 248 -0.96 9.36 -18.83
CA PHE A 248 -0.24 8.65 -17.79
C PHE A 248 1.07 9.38 -17.43
N ALA A 249 1.89 9.69 -18.40
CA ALA A 249 3.13 10.43 -18.20
C ALA A 249 2.88 11.81 -17.57
N TRP A 250 1.92 12.57 -18.09
CA TRP A 250 1.62 13.91 -17.61
C TRP A 250 1.16 13.94 -16.16
N TYR A 251 0.18 13.12 -15.78
CA TYR A 251 -0.34 13.11 -14.42
C TYR A 251 0.61 12.44 -13.43
N SER A 252 1.46 11.50 -13.85
CA SER A 252 2.54 10.96 -13.03
C SER A 252 3.61 12.02 -12.74
N LEU A 253 4.04 12.76 -13.76
CA LEU A 253 4.98 13.87 -13.60
C LEU A 253 4.40 15.00 -12.73
N LEU A 254 3.12 15.32 -12.91
CA LEU A 254 2.45 16.32 -12.08
C LEU A 254 2.38 15.89 -10.61
N ALA A 255 2.08 14.61 -10.32
CA ALA A 255 2.10 14.07 -8.97
C ALA A 255 3.52 14.10 -8.37
N GLY A 256 4.53 13.71 -9.15
CA GLY A 256 5.94 13.82 -8.75
C GLY A 256 6.37 15.26 -8.50
N ALA A 257 5.96 16.22 -9.35
CA ALA A 257 6.22 17.64 -9.15
C ALA A 257 5.58 18.19 -7.87
N THR A 258 4.38 17.71 -7.51
CA THR A 258 3.75 18.03 -6.22
C THR A 258 4.59 17.50 -5.07
N GLY A 259 5.14 16.28 -5.17
CA GLY A 259 6.02 15.68 -4.18
C GLY A 259 7.41 16.32 -4.10
N ALA A 260 7.84 17.03 -5.15
CA ALA A 260 9.17 17.63 -5.26
C ALA A 260 9.49 18.61 -4.12
N VAL A 261 8.50 19.21 -3.51
CA VAL A 261 8.64 20.10 -2.36
C VAL A 261 9.33 19.43 -1.16
N LEU A 262 9.12 18.12 -0.98
CA LEU A 262 9.79 17.32 0.04
C LEU A 262 10.98 16.53 -0.53
N ILE A 263 10.85 16.00 -1.74
CA ILE A 263 11.85 15.12 -2.36
C ILE A 263 13.15 15.89 -2.65
N LEU A 264 13.09 17.11 -3.21
CA LEU A 264 14.30 17.83 -3.62
C LEU A 264 15.19 18.22 -2.44
N PRO A 265 14.68 18.80 -1.32
CA PRO A 265 15.48 19.03 -0.14
C PRO A 265 16.06 17.74 0.43
N THR A 266 15.23 16.68 0.51
CA THR A 266 15.67 15.36 1.01
C THR A 266 16.77 14.75 0.16
N ALA A 267 16.65 14.77 -1.17
CA ALA A 267 17.68 14.28 -2.09
C ALA A 267 19.01 15.04 -1.91
N LYS A 268 18.93 16.36 -1.67
CA LYS A 268 20.13 17.16 -1.36
C LYS A 268 20.80 16.72 -0.07
N VAL A 269 20.03 16.50 1.00
CA VAL A 269 20.58 16.02 2.28
C VAL A 269 21.16 14.61 2.15
N LEU A 270 20.44 13.70 1.49
CA LEU A 270 20.92 12.33 1.25
C LEU A 270 22.23 12.31 0.44
N SER A 271 22.39 13.19 -0.55
CA SER A 271 23.64 13.29 -1.34
C SER A 271 24.86 13.73 -0.51
N LEU A 272 24.64 14.32 0.67
CA LEU A 272 25.68 14.72 1.61
C LEU A 272 25.91 13.68 2.73
N SER A 273 25.07 12.65 2.79
CA SER A 273 25.17 11.55 3.76
C SER A 273 25.87 10.34 3.15
N GLY A 274 26.33 9.41 4.02
CA GLY A 274 26.91 8.14 3.59
C GLY A 274 25.95 7.16 2.88
N ALA A 275 24.64 7.50 2.83
CA ALA A 275 23.63 6.67 2.19
C ALA A 275 23.73 6.61 0.64
N SER A 276 24.58 7.45 0.03
CA SER A 276 24.78 7.50 -1.43
C SER A 276 25.72 6.43 -1.99
N GLY A 277 26.26 5.53 -1.14
CA GLY A 277 27.27 4.53 -1.52
C GLY A 277 26.74 3.18 -2.02
N ILE A 278 25.43 3.02 -2.19
CA ILE A 278 24.83 1.74 -2.65
C ILE A 278 25.02 1.62 -4.16
N SER A 279 25.74 0.58 -4.60
CA SER A 279 25.96 0.26 -6.01
C SER A 279 25.13 -0.93 -6.45
N PHE A 280 24.81 -0.99 -7.76
CA PHE A 280 24.14 -2.14 -8.35
C PHE A 280 24.99 -3.40 -8.16
N PRO A 281 24.40 -4.57 -7.80
CA PRO A 281 25.14 -5.82 -7.61
C PRO A 281 25.94 -6.22 -8.86
N GLU A 282 27.21 -6.58 -8.70
CA GLU A 282 28.09 -7.00 -9.80
C GLU A 282 27.79 -8.44 -10.23
N THR A 283 27.37 -9.28 -9.28
CA THR A 283 27.06 -10.70 -9.51
C THR A 283 25.62 -11.00 -9.19
N MET A 284 25.00 -11.90 -9.99
CA MET A 284 23.65 -12.37 -9.75
C MET A 284 23.66 -13.44 -8.66
N GLU A 285 22.95 -13.18 -7.59
CA GLU A 285 22.80 -14.09 -6.45
C GLU A 285 21.33 -14.36 -6.15
N TRP A 286 21.06 -15.56 -5.62
CA TRP A 286 19.75 -15.96 -5.15
C TRP A 286 19.80 -16.08 -3.62
N TYR A 287 18.98 -15.33 -2.92
CA TYR A 287 18.96 -15.34 -1.45
C TYR A 287 18.51 -16.70 -0.90
N PHE A 288 17.57 -17.36 -1.60
CA PHE A 288 17.02 -18.65 -1.20
C PHE A 288 16.38 -19.38 -2.39
N ASN A 289 15.96 -20.63 -2.16
CA ASN A 289 15.27 -21.42 -3.18
C ASN A 289 13.87 -20.85 -3.43
N ILE A 290 13.58 -20.54 -4.70
CA ILE A 290 12.29 -19.96 -5.14
C ILE A 290 11.09 -20.83 -4.72
N VAL A 291 11.24 -22.16 -4.66
CA VAL A 291 10.17 -23.07 -4.21
C VAL A 291 9.87 -22.89 -2.72
N SER A 292 10.89 -22.56 -1.92
CA SER A 292 10.73 -22.31 -0.48
C SER A 292 9.92 -21.05 -0.20
N GLU A 293 9.88 -20.08 -1.13
CA GLU A 293 9.01 -18.92 -1.01
C GLU A 293 7.52 -19.29 -1.00
N LEU A 294 7.13 -20.38 -1.67
CA LEU A 294 5.76 -20.84 -1.65
C LEU A 294 5.29 -21.14 -0.22
N ALA A 295 6.19 -21.66 0.61
CA ALA A 295 5.91 -21.92 2.01
C ALA A 295 5.55 -20.61 2.77
N ARG A 296 6.13 -19.46 2.38
CA ARG A 296 5.82 -18.15 2.97
C ARG A 296 4.39 -17.66 2.68
N SER A 297 3.70 -18.31 1.76
CA SER A 297 2.29 -18.03 1.45
C SER A 297 1.32 -18.94 2.19
N LEU A 298 1.81 -19.91 2.99
CA LEU A 298 0.99 -20.88 3.71
C LEU A 298 0.64 -20.39 5.12
N LEU A 299 -0.33 -21.10 5.75
CA LEU A 299 -0.73 -20.88 7.13
C LEU A 299 0.39 -21.20 8.13
N ALA A 300 0.34 -20.55 9.28
CA ALA A 300 1.25 -20.78 10.41
C ALA A 300 2.74 -20.56 10.10
N VAL A 301 3.04 -19.69 9.14
CA VAL A 301 4.39 -19.22 8.88
C VAL A 301 4.61 -17.93 9.66
N ASP A 302 5.63 -17.92 10.52
CA ASP A 302 5.98 -16.74 11.30
C ASP A 302 6.38 -15.57 10.39
N VAL A 303 5.94 -14.37 10.76
CA VAL A 303 6.41 -13.15 10.09
C VAL A 303 7.90 -12.95 10.38
N TYR A 304 8.63 -12.51 9.37
CA TYR A 304 10.06 -12.30 9.46
C TYR A 304 10.42 -10.84 9.22
N THR A 305 11.25 -10.29 10.08
CA THR A 305 11.71 -8.89 10.03
C THR A 305 13.24 -8.77 10.14
N GLY A 306 13.96 -9.89 10.01
CA GLY A 306 15.43 -9.92 10.08
C GLY A 306 16.09 -9.79 8.71
N ASP A 307 17.43 -9.89 8.71
CA ASP A 307 18.30 -9.59 7.55
C ASP A 307 18.39 -10.70 6.49
N SER A 308 17.65 -11.80 6.62
CA SER A 308 17.72 -12.94 5.68
C SER A 308 16.80 -12.80 4.46
N HIS A 309 16.26 -11.63 4.18
CA HIS A 309 15.45 -11.31 2.99
C HIS A 309 14.19 -12.18 2.76
N TRP A 310 13.73 -12.96 3.75
CA TRP A 310 12.54 -13.77 3.60
C TRP A 310 11.29 -12.91 3.44
N PRO A 311 10.55 -13.01 2.32
CA PRO A 311 9.39 -12.17 2.08
C PRO A 311 8.20 -12.60 2.95
N ASN A 312 7.37 -11.63 3.36
CA ASN A 312 6.13 -11.85 4.09
C ASN A 312 4.94 -11.88 3.12
N LEU A 313 4.68 -13.04 2.51
CA LEU A 313 3.75 -13.18 1.38
C LEU A 313 2.32 -13.59 1.77
N TYR A 314 2.11 -14.12 2.97
CA TYR A 314 0.79 -14.62 3.36
C TYR A 314 -0.27 -13.52 3.35
N CYS A 315 -1.32 -13.71 2.58
CA CYS A 315 -2.49 -12.82 2.52
C CYS A 315 -3.81 -13.60 2.59
N GLY A 316 -3.77 -14.77 3.21
CA GLY A 316 -4.87 -15.71 3.30
C GLY A 316 -4.74 -16.86 2.29
N ILE A 317 -5.01 -18.08 2.74
CA ILE A 317 -4.92 -19.29 1.89
C ILE A 317 -5.83 -19.20 0.65
N PHE A 318 -6.93 -18.44 0.76
CA PHE A 318 -7.83 -18.18 -0.36
C PHE A 318 -7.16 -17.46 -1.53
N ALA A 319 -6.16 -16.61 -1.29
CA ALA A 319 -5.45 -15.90 -2.36
C ALA A 319 -4.71 -16.89 -3.27
N LEU A 320 -4.04 -17.89 -2.70
CA LEU A 320 -3.42 -18.99 -3.46
C LEU A 320 -4.47 -19.79 -4.22
N PHE A 321 -5.57 -20.15 -3.55
CA PHE A 321 -6.66 -20.88 -4.18
C PHE A 321 -7.24 -20.11 -5.38
N LEU A 322 -7.45 -18.80 -5.23
CA LEU A 322 -7.93 -17.94 -6.31
C LEU A 322 -6.94 -17.88 -7.49
N LEU A 323 -5.64 -17.93 -7.24
CA LEU A 323 -4.63 -17.98 -8.30
C LEU A 323 -4.76 -19.27 -9.13
N PHE A 324 -4.90 -20.42 -8.47
CA PHE A 324 -5.14 -21.70 -9.15
C PHE A 324 -6.46 -21.69 -9.92
N LEU A 325 -7.55 -21.22 -9.30
CA LEU A 325 -8.85 -21.08 -9.95
C LEU A 325 -8.80 -20.12 -11.15
N TYR A 326 -8.02 -19.06 -11.07
CA TYR A 326 -7.82 -18.14 -12.19
C TYR A 326 -7.13 -18.83 -13.38
N VAL A 327 -6.11 -19.63 -13.14
CA VAL A 327 -5.44 -20.42 -14.18
C VAL A 327 -6.42 -21.40 -14.83
N TRP A 328 -7.24 -22.05 -14.02
CA TRP A 328 -8.20 -23.07 -14.49
C TRP A 328 -9.47 -22.50 -15.11
N ASN A 329 -9.79 -21.24 -14.86
CA ASN A 329 -11.00 -20.58 -15.34
C ASN A 329 -11.01 -20.48 -16.88
N ARG A 330 -11.83 -21.30 -17.53
CA ARG A 330 -11.97 -21.34 -19.00
C ARG A 330 -12.66 -20.10 -19.60
N ALA A 331 -13.36 -19.30 -18.78
CA ALA A 331 -14.01 -18.08 -19.25
C ALA A 331 -13.01 -16.94 -19.55
N VAL A 332 -11.81 -16.99 -18.97
CA VAL A 332 -10.75 -16.01 -19.22
C VAL A 332 -9.80 -16.57 -20.30
N PRO A 333 -9.65 -15.91 -21.45
CA PRO A 333 -8.77 -16.39 -22.52
C PRO A 333 -7.30 -16.28 -22.09
N TRP A 334 -6.45 -17.20 -22.58
CA TRP A 334 -5.01 -17.23 -22.27
C TRP A 334 -4.27 -15.94 -22.63
N LYS A 335 -4.70 -15.23 -23.66
CA LYS A 335 -4.15 -13.92 -24.04
C LYS A 335 -4.25 -12.89 -22.90
N LYS A 336 -5.28 -12.99 -22.04
CA LYS A 336 -5.43 -12.13 -20.85
C LYS A 336 -4.73 -12.71 -19.61
N LYS A 337 -4.67 -14.05 -19.48
CA LYS A 337 -4.02 -14.70 -18.34
C LYS A 337 -2.51 -14.55 -18.38
N LEU A 338 -1.90 -14.82 -19.52
CA LEU A 338 -0.44 -14.92 -19.65
C LEU A 338 0.31 -13.67 -19.17
N PRO A 339 -0.08 -12.43 -19.56
CA PRO A 339 0.60 -11.24 -19.06
C PRO A 339 0.48 -11.04 -17.54
N ARG A 340 -0.68 -11.40 -16.94
CA ARG A 340 -0.89 -11.30 -15.49
C ARG A 340 -0.09 -12.34 -14.73
N LEU A 341 -0.04 -13.57 -15.24
CA LEU A 341 0.80 -14.62 -14.66
C LEU A 341 2.29 -14.30 -14.80
N ALA A 342 2.71 -13.72 -15.93
CA ALA A 342 4.07 -13.25 -16.11
C ALA A 342 4.45 -12.18 -15.07
N LEU A 343 3.51 -11.27 -14.74
CA LEU A 343 3.73 -10.29 -13.68
C LEU A 343 3.87 -10.96 -12.31
N VAL A 344 3.04 -11.94 -11.98
CA VAL A 344 3.14 -12.70 -10.72
C VAL A 344 4.48 -13.43 -10.65
N VAL A 345 4.91 -14.08 -11.74
CA VAL A 345 6.22 -14.76 -11.81
C VAL A 345 7.36 -13.76 -11.68
N PHE A 346 7.27 -12.60 -12.33
CA PHE A 346 8.28 -11.55 -12.21
C PHE A 346 8.48 -11.11 -10.75
N PHE A 347 7.39 -10.83 -10.02
CA PHE A 347 7.49 -10.47 -8.60
C PHE A 347 8.06 -11.61 -7.77
N TRP A 348 7.63 -12.84 -8.03
CA TRP A 348 8.15 -13.99 -7.33
C TRP A 348 9.68 -14.13 -7.51
N LEU A 349 10.18 -13.99 -8.74
CA LEU A 349 11.62 -13.99 -8.99
C LEU A 349 12.34 -12.81 -8.32
N SER A 350 11.70 -11.65 -8.25
CA SER A 350 12.26 -10.45 -7.63
C SER A 350 12.51 -10.62 -6.13
N PHE A 351 11.69 -11.38 -5.42
CA PHE A 351 11.87 -11.59 -3.98
C PHE A 351 13.12 -12.38 -3.61
N SER A 352 13.68 -13.17 -4.52
CA SER A 352 14.85 -14.00 -4.25
C SER A 352 16.09 -13.60 -5.01
N ASN A 353 15.99 -12.74 -6.01
CA ASN A 353 17.13 -12.38 -6.85
C ASN A 353 17.62 -10.95 -6.50
N ASN A 354 18.90 -10.81 -6.12
CA ASN A 354 19.50 -9.56 -5.68
C ASN A 354 19.47 -8.43 -6.72
N MET A 355 19.62 -8.74 -8.01
CA MET A 355 19.57 -7.73 -9.07
C MET A 355 18.15 -7.22 -9.31
N LEU A 356 17.16 -8.11 -9.24
CA LEU A 356 15.74 -7.73 -9.38
C LEU A 356 15.24 -7.02 -8.13
N ASP A 357 15.66 -7.47 -6.95
CA ASP A 357 15.35 -6.83 -5.68
C ASP A 357 15.89 -5.38 -5.64
N PHE A 358 17.11 -5.17 -6.09
CA PHE A 358 17.72 -3.83 -6.16
C PHE A 358 16.91 -2.82 -6.99
N ILE A 359 16.12 -3.27 -7.97
CA ILE A 359 15.27 -2.37 -8.77
C ILE A 359 14.15 -1.78 -7.92
N TRP A 360 13.70 -2.52 -6.90
CA TRP A 360 12.62 -2.11 -6.00
C TRP A 360 13.14 -1.36 -4.77
N HIS A 361 14.33 -1.68 -4.33
CA HIS A 361 14.97 -1.29 -3.09
C HIS A 361 16.06 -0.25 -3.35
#